data_310b8567302b5dbdb97e4bf6140c9717
#
_entry.id   310b8567302b5dbdb97e4bf6140c9717
#
_cell.length_a   1.000
_cell.length_b   1.000
_cell.length_c   1.000
_cell.angle_alpha   90.00
_cell.angle_beta   90.00
_cell.angle_gamma   90.00
#
_symmetry.space_group_name_H-M   'P 1'
#
loop_
_entity.id
_entity.type
_entity.pdbx_description
1 polymer ?
#
loop_
_entity_poly.entity_id
_entity_poly.type
_entity_poly.pdbx_seq_one_letter_code
_entity_poly.pdbx_strand_id
1 'polypeptide(L)'
;MNTEKTSSSDPILANLDDLLPKLEALYTDLHEHPELSKQETRTAHLAAERLRSAGYEVTTGVGNTGVVGLLRNGDGPTVMLRADMDALPIEEATDVPYASKVKSTDSNGKTVPVA
;
A
#
# COMPACT_ATOMS: atom_id res chain seq x y z
N MET A 1 22.58 -1.22 25.28
CA MET A 1 21.83 -0.33 24.38
C MET A 1 20.39 -0.27 24.85
N ASN A 2 20.01 0.80 25.50
CA ASN A 2 18.62 1.03 25.88
C ASN A 2 17.87 1.45 24.63
N THR A 3 17.04 0.55 24.10
CA THR A 3 15.93 0.95 23.27
C THR A 3 14.94 1.64 24.20
N GLU A 4 15.01 2.95 24.30
CA GLU A 4 13.94 3.73 24.86
C GLU A 4 12.70 3.43 24.00
N LYS A 5 11.77 2.67 24.59
CA LYS A 5 10.37 2.70 24.15
C LYS A 5 9.94 4.16 24.26
N THR A 6 9.94 4.85 23.14
CA THR A 6 9.21 6.10 23.03
C THR A 6 7.75 5.73 23.24
N SER A 7 7.32 5.81 24.49
CA SER A 7 5.91 5.80 24.83
C SER A 7 5.34 7.07 24.22
N SER A 8 4.85 6.98 22.98
CA SER A 8 4.11 8.06 22.39
C SER A 8 2.84 8.26 23.23
N SER A 9 2.76 9.34 23.96
CA SER A 9 1.59 9.72 24.73
C SER A 9 0.45 10.26 23.87
N ASP A 10 0.62 10.25 22.54
CA ASP A 10 -0.36 10.71 21.57
C ASP A 10 -1.48 9.66 21.43
N PRO A 11 -2.76 10.02 21.70
CA PRO A 11 -3.88 9.09 21.56
C PRO A 11 -4.04 8.48 20.16
N ILE A 12 -3.58 9.16 19.11
CA ILE A 12 -3.63 8.69 17.72
C ILE A 12 -2.74 7.45 17.55
N LEU A 13 -1.65 7.37 18.30
CA LEU A 13 -0.68 6.29 18.24
C LEU A 13 -0.90 5.20 19.29
N ALA A 14 -1.95 5.30 20.11
CA ALA A 14 -2.20 4.39 21.22
C ALA A 14 -2.31 2.90 20.80
N ASN A 15 -2.81 2.63 19.58
CA ASN A 15 -3.00 1.27 19.05
C ASN A 15 -1.90 0.85 18.07
N LEU A 16 -0.81 1.60 17.99
CA LEU A 16 0.24 1.33 16.99
C LEU A 16 0.86 -0.06 17.16
N ASP A 17 1.14 -0.48 18.39
CA ASP A 17 1.77 -1.78 18.68
C ASP A 17 0.89 -2.95 18.21
N ASP A 18 -0.43 -2.83 18.29
CA ASP A 18 -1.38 -3.85 17.82
C ASP A 18 -1.52 -3.83 16.29
N LEU A 19 -1.38 -2.66 15.69
CA LEU A 19 -1.53 -2.45 14.25
C LEU A 19 -0.25 -2.81 13.47
N LEU A 20 0.91 -2.61 14.07
CA LEU A 20 2.21 -2.71 13.40
C LEU A 20 2.46 -4.07 12.73
N PRO A 21 2.19 -5.23 13.38
CA PRO A 21 2.38 -6.52 12.72
C PRO A 21 1.54 -6.70 11.45
N LYS A 22 0.34 -6.14 11.42
CA LYS A 22 -0.54 -6.18 10.24
C LYS A 22 -0.04 -5.27 9.13
N LEU A 23 0.52 -4.12 9.47
CA LEU A 23 1.13 -3.20 8.51
C LEU A 23 2.42 -3.78 7.93
N GLU A 24 3.24 -4.42 8.74
CA GLU A 24 4.46 -5.11 8.28
C GLU A 24 4.13 -6.26 7.33
N ALA A 25 3.11 -7.06 7.65
CA ALA A 25 2.64 -8.13 6.78
C ALA A 25 2.13 -7.59 5.43
N LEU A 26 1.40 -6.48 5.43
CA LEU A 26 0.97 -5.82 4.21
C LEU A 26 2.15 -5.28 3.41
N TYR A 27 3.09 -4.63 4.08
CA TYR A 27 4.28 -4.09 3.46
C TYR A 27 5.09 -5.18 2.73
N THR A 28 5.40 -6.28 3.41
CA THR A 28 6.17 -7.39 2.83
C THR A 28 5.42 -8.05 1.69
N ASP A 29 4.11 -8.23 1.80
CA ASP A 29 3.28 -8.81 0.74
C ASP A 29 3.24 -7.93 -0.52
N LEU A 30 3.05 -6.63 -0.37
CA LEU A 30 3.06 -5.69 -1.49
C LEU A 30 4.45 -5.59 -2.14
N HIS A 31 5.50 -5.62 -1.34
CA HIS A 31 6.88 -5.57 -1.82
C HIS A 31 7.24 -6.82 -2.65
N GLU A 32 6.78 -7.98 -2.22
CA GLU A 32 7.01 -9.26 -2.91
C GLU A 32 6.20 -9.40 -4.21
N HIS A 33 5.10 -8.65 -4.35
CA HIS A 33 4.17 -8.70 -5.48
C HIS A 33 3.95 -7.33 -6.12
N PRO A 34 5.00 -6.66 -6.60
CA PRO A 34 4.88 -5.34 -7.22
C PRO A 34 4.20 -5.41 -8.58
N GLU A 35 3.48 -4.36 -8.91
CA GLU A 35 2.78 -4.22 -10.18
C GLU A 35 3.14 -2.90 -10.88
N LEU A 36 3.31 -2.94 -12.20
CA LEU A 36 3.61 -1.75 -12.99
C LEU A 36 2.44 -0.76 -13.04
N SER A 37 2.74 0.49 -13.36
CA SER A 37 1.75 1.55 -13.53
C SER A 37 0.61 1.13 -14.47
N LYS A 38 -0.62 1.36 -14.07
CA LYS A 38 -1.88 0.95 -14.71
C LYS A 38 -2.13 -0.56 -14.77
N GLN A 39 -1.30 -1.34 -14.13
CA GLN A 39 -1.44 -2.79 -13.98
C GLN A 39 -1.61 -3.20 -12.52
N GLU A 40 -1.84 -2.25 -11.61
CA GLU A 40 -1.92 -2.45 -10.15
C GLU A 40 -3.24 -3.09 -9.71
N THR A 41 -3.66 -4.14 -10.40
CA THR A 41 -4.97 -4.79 -10.16
C THR A 41 -5.04 -5.45 -8.79
N ARG A 42 -4.01 -6.20 -8.41
CA ARG A 42 -3.92 -6.86 -7.12
C ARG A 42 -3.76 -5.85 -5.99
N THR A 43 -2.84 -4.92 -6.14
CA THR A 43 -2.58 -3.87 -5.15
C THR A 43 -3.82 -3.02 -4.89
N ALA A 44 -4.52 -2.60 -5.95
CA ALA A 44 -5.77 -1.87 -5.85
C ALA A 44 -6.87 -2.67 -5.13
N HIS A 45 -6.98 -3.97 -5.40
CA HIS A 45 -7.92 -4.84 -4.71
C HIS A 45 -7.64 -4.91 -3.20
N LEU A 46 -6.40 -5.11 -2.80
CA LEU A 46 -5.99 -5.14 -1.39
C LEU A 46 -6.28 -3.82 -0.69
N ALA A 47 -5.96 -2.69 -1.33
CA ALA A 47 -6.25 -1.37 -0.80
C ALA A 47 -7.76 -1.16 -0.61
N ALA A 48 -8.57 -1.52 -1.61
CA ALA A 48 -10.01 -1.41 -1.55
C ALA A 48 -10.62 -2.25 -0.41
N GLU A 49 -10.18 -3.48 -0.26
CA GLU A 49 -10.66 -4.37 0.82
C GLU A 49 -10.31 -3.83 2.22
N ARG A 50 -9.10 -3.31 2.39
CA ARG A 50 -8.70 -2.71 3.66
C ARG A 50 -9.49 -1.44 4.00
N LEU A 51 -9.72 -0.59 3.02
CA LEU A 51 -10.55 0.61 3.19
C LEU A 51 -11.99 0.25 3.55
N ARG A 52 -12.59 -0.74 2.86
CA ARG A 52 -13.94 -1.22 3.20
C ARG A 52 -14.01 -1.78 4.61
N SER A 53 -13.02 -2.58 5.01
CA SER A 53 -12.95 -3.15 6.36
C SER A 53 -12.81 -2.07 7.44
N ALA A 54 -12.23 -0.93 7.11
CA ALA A 54 -12.11 0.22 7.99
C ALA A 54 -13.36 1.15 7.98
N GLY A 55 -14.39 0.81 7.21
CA GLY A 55 -15.65 1.56 7.18
C GLY A 55 -15.71 2.69 6.16
N TYR A 56 -14.78 2.74 5.20
CA TYR A 56 -14.81 3.73 4.13
C TYR A 56 -15.82 3.36 3.02
N GLU A 57 -16.41 4.38 2.41
CA GLU A 57 -17.08 4.25 1.12
C GLU A 57 -15.99 4.16 0.04
N VAL A 58 -15.93 3.07 -0.71
CA VAL A 58 -14.81 2.80 -1.63
C VAL A 58 -15.28 2.83 -3.07
N THR A 59 -14.58 3.60 -3.90
CA THR A 59 -14.71 3.62 -5.35
C THR A 59 -13.43 3.07 -5.97
N THR A 60 -13.55 2.07 -6.83
CA THR A 60 -12.45 1.45 -7.58
C THR A 60 -12.48 1.84 -9.05
N GLY A 61 -11.39 1.56 -9.77
CA GLY A 61 -11.31 1.83 -11.20
C GLY A 61 -11.18 3.30 -11.58
N VAL A 62 -10.81 4.15 -10.63
CA VAL A 62 -10.56 5.57 -10.90
C VAL A 62 -9.29 5.71 -11.72
N GLY A 63 -9.40 6.26 -12.93
CA GLY A 63 -8.25 6.34 -13.84
C GLY A 63 -7.65 4.97 -14.20
N ASN A 64 -8.46 3.93 -14.23
CA ASN A 64 -8.19 2.52 -14.51
C ASN A 64 -7.97 1.67 -13.24
N THR A 65 -6.93 1.90 -12.45
CA THR A 65 -6.60 1.10 -11.27
C THR A 65 -6.74 1.85 -9.95
N GLY A 66 -6.99 3.15 -9.97
CA GLY A 66 -7.07 3.96 -8.77
C GLY A 66 -8.20 3.57 -7.82
N VAL A 67 -7.96 3.78 -6.53
CA VAL A 67 -8.90 3.51 -5.45
C VAL A 67 -9.11 4.78 -4.66
N VAL A 68 -10.36 5.12 -4.38
CA VAL A 68 -10.72 6.24 -3.51
C VAL A 68 -11.55 5.73 -2.35
N GLY A 69 -11.13 6.04 -1.14
CA GLY A 69 -11.88 5.80 0.09
C GLY A 69 -12.36 7.11 0.68
N LEU A 70 -13.66 7.22 0.94
CA LEU A 70 -14.26 8.38 1.58
C LEU A 70 -14.77 8.00 2.96
N LEU A 71 -14.28 8.68 3.99
CA LEU A 71 -14.78 8.58 5.35
C LEU A 71 -15.54 9.86 5.71
N ARG A 72 -16.83 9.74 5.94
CA ARG A 72 -17.65 10.85 6.39
C ARG A 72 -17.57 10.98 7.92
N ASN A 73 -17.04 12.07 8.39
CA ASN A 73 -16.80 12.31 9.80
C ASN A 73 -17.36 13.67 10.26
N GLY A 74 -18.59 13.97 9.89
CA GLY A 74 -19.28 15.21 10.26
C GLY A 74 -18.99 16.39 9.33
N ASP A 75 -19.39 17.58 9.78
CA ASP A 75 -19.21 18.83 9.07
C ASP A 75 -17.79 19.37 9.26
N GLY A 76 -17.25 19.98 8.23
CA GLY A 76 -15.93 20.60 8.29
C GLY A 76 -15.14 20.44 6.98
N PRO A 77 -13.89 20.85 6.96
CA PRO A 77 -13.06 20.72 5.76
C PRO A 77 -12.76 19.26 5.43
N THR A 78 -12.64 18.97 4.14
CA THR A 78 -12.21 17.66 3.64
C THR A 78 -10.69 17.60 3.56
N VAL A 79 -10.10 16.55 4.13
CA VAL A 79 -8.67 16.29 4.08
C VAL A 79 -8.43 15.08 3.18
N MET A 80 -7.45 15.14 2.30
CA MET A 80 -7.07 14.04 1.42
C MET A 80 -5.64 13.59 1.71
N LEU A 81 -5.47 12.28 1.84
CA LEU A 81 -4.16 11.60 1.82
C LEU A 81 -4.02 10.85 0.50
N ARG A 82 -2.83 10.87 -0.07
CA ARG A 82 -2.51 10.17 -1.32
C ARG A 82 -1.30 9.26 -1.14
N ALA A 83 -1.39 8.08 -1.76
CA ALA A 83 -0.25 7.16 -1.89
C ALA A 83 -0.25 6.56 -3.29
N ASP A 84 0.93 6.39 -3.87
CA ASP A 84 1.13 5.66 -5.12
C ASP A 84 1.07 4.14 -4.86
N MET A 85 0.62 3.39 -5.87
CA MET A 85 0.53 1.93 -5.81
C MET A 85 1.45 1.23 -6.80
N ASP A 86 1.98 1.96 -7.78
CA ASP A 86 2.78 1.38 -8.84
C ASP A 86 4.23 1.11 -8.42
N ALA A 87 4.81 0.12 -9.07
CA ALA A 87 6.21 -0.22 -8.98
C ALA A 87 6.95 0.12 -10.28
N LEU A 88 8.25 -0.04 -10.29
CA LEU A 88 9.10 0.33 -11.40
C LEU A 88 9.58 -0.89 -12.20
N PRO A 89 9.90 -0.72 -13.50
CA PRO A 89 10.45 -1.79 -14.32
C PRO A 89 11.97 -1.94 -14.08
N ILE A 90 12.34 -2.26 -12.84
CA ILE A 90 13.72 -2.45 -12.40
C ILE A 90 13.89 -3.81 -11.72
N GLU A 91 15.12 -4.32 -11.72
CA GLU A 91 15.46 -5.52 -10.97
C GLU A 91 15.81 -5.16 -9.53
N GLU A 92 15.21 -5.89 -8.59
CA GLU A 92 15.55 -5.72 -7.18
C GLU A 92 16.93 -6.31 -6.89
N ALA A 93 17.79 -5.52 -6.26
CA ALA A 93 19.15 -5.89 -5.88
C ALA A 93 19.35 -5.99 -4.36
N THR A 94 18.26 -6.15 -3.61
CA THR A 94 18.30 -6.34 -2.16
C THR A 94 18.32 -7.82 -1.81
N ASP A 95 18.87 -8.15 -0.63
CA ASP A 95 18.92 -9.52 -0.10
C ASP A 95 17.80 -9.78 0.93
N VAL A 96 16.76 -8.96 0.94
CA VAL A 96 15.63 -9.16 1.87
C VAL A 96 14.85 -10.43 1.53
N PRO A 97 14.30 -11.15 2.54
CA PRO A 97 13.56 -12.40 2.31
C PRO A 97 12.32 -12.24 1.42
N TYR A 98 11.75 -11.06 1.37
CA TYR A 98 10.58 -10.70 0.58
C TYR A 98 10.93 -9.92 -0.68
N ALA A 99 12.17 -10.03 -1.18
CA ALA A 99 12.59 -9.40 -2.42
C ALA A 99 11.71 -9.84 -3.60
N SER A 100 11.41 -8.89 -4.48
CA SER A 100 10.61 -9.17 -5.66
C SER A 100 11.37 -10.07 -6.64
N LYS A 101 10.66 -11.06 -7.19
CA LYS A 101 11.09 -11.90 -8.33
C LYS A 101 10.11 -11.76 -9.48
N VAL A 102 9.24 -10.77 -9.42
CA VAL A 102 8.18 -10.56 -10.41
C VAL A 102 8.77 -10.07 -11.71
N LYS A 103 8.23 -10.62 -12.80
CA LYS A 103 8.40 -10.10 -14.16
C LYS A 103 7.03 -9.81 -14.74
N SER A 104 6.94 -8.72 -15.48
CA SER A 104 5.69 -8.31 -16.12
C SER A 104 5.97 -7.79 -17.54
N THR A 105 4.91 -7.64 -18.32
CA THR A 105 5.00 -7.06 -19.66
C THR A 105 4.68 -5.58 -19.60
N ASP A 106 5.60 -4.75 -20.07
CA ASP A 106 5.41 -3.30 -20.11
C ASP A 106 4.49 -2.86 -21.26
N SER A 107 4.24 -1.56 -21.36
CA SER A 107 3.38 -0.97 -22.41
C SER A 107 3.91 -1.17 -23.83
N ASN A 108 5.18 -1.51 -23.98
CA ASN A 108 5.83 -1.79 -25.27
C ASN A 108 5.82 -3.30 -25.62
N GLY A 109 5.22 -4.14 -24.79
CA GLY A 109 5.20 -5.59 -24.98
C GLY A 109 6.49 -6.30 -24.55
N LYS A 110 7.39 -5.62 -23.84
CA LYS A 110 8.65 -6.18 -23.35
C LYS A 110 8.47 -6.76 -21.94
N THR A 111 9.00 -7.95 -21.71
CA THR A 111 9.09 -8.55 -20.37
C THR A 111 10.20 -7.86 -19.58
N VAL A 112 9.86 -7.30 -18.43
CA VAL A 112 10.77 -6.56 -17.56
C VAL A 112 10.67 -7.08 -16.12
N PRO A 113 11.75 -7.02 -15.35
CA PRO A 113 11.65 -7.21 -13.90
C PRO A 113 10.90 -6.03 -13.28
N VAL A 114 10.26 -6.26 -12.15
CA VAL A 114 9.45 -5.26 -11.45
C VAL A 114 9.82 -5.25 -9.97
N ALA A 115 10.08 -4.05 -9.43
CA ALA A 115 10.32 -3.83 -8.00
C ALA A 115 9.86 -2.42 -7.56
#